data_8b3035d7d40f19e4b451fc1352951645
#
_entry.id   8b3035d7d40f19e4b451fc1352951645
#
_cell.length_a   1.000
_cell.length_b   1.000
_cell.length_c   1.000
_cell.angle_alpha   90.00
_cell.angle_beta   90.00
_cell.angle_gamma   90.00
#
_symmetry.space_group_name_H-M   'P 1'
#
loop_
_entity.id
_entity.type
_entity.pdbx_description
1 polymer ?
#
loop_
_entity_poly.entity_id
_entity_poly.type
_entity_poly.pdbx_seq_one_letter_code
_entity_poly.pdbx_strand_id
1 'polypeptide(L)'
;LDRSSAASDVYKRQIHMYKHIPAGAGLGGGSSDAACMIKLLNDKFSLGLSTERMEEYAVKLGADCAFFIRNKPVFATGIGNLFEPVELSLKGYHIILIKPDIFVSTRDAFAEIKPVRPAVSLKEIVKQPMETWKNSMKNDFEDSVFKKFPEIAAIKDELYDLGAVYAAMSGSGSSVYGIFKAPIENVEDKFCGCFCRQRALE
;
A
#
# COMPACT_ATOMS: atom_id res chain seq x y z
N LEU A 1 30.10 16.60 -35.90
CA LEU A 1 29.27 16.29 -34.74
C LEU A 1 29.61 14.91 -34.24
N ASP A 2 30.24 14.89 -33.09
CA ASP A 2 30.67 13.66 -32.45
C ASP A 2 29.45 12.80 -32.07
N ARG A 3 29.24 11.70 -32.82
CA ARG A 3 28.17 10.73 -32.54
C ARG A 3 28.25 10.13 -31.13
N SER A 4 29.41 10.20 -30.50
CA SER A 4 29.63 9.70 -29.15
C SER A 4 28.98 10.57 -28.09
N SER A 5 28.88 11.89 -28.29
CA SER A 5 28.22 12.79 -27.36
C SER A 5 26.69 12.65 -27.40
N ALA A 6 26.11 12.44 -28.57
CA ALA A 6 24.68 12.23 -28.73
C ALA A 6 24.22 10.87 -28.11
N ALA A 7 25.01 9.80 -28.30
CA ALA A 7 24.72 8.51 -27.68
C ALA A 7 24.87 8.55 -26.14
N SER A 8 25.88 9.29 -25.64
CA SER A 8 26.06 9.50 -24.21
C SER A 8 24.91 10.28 -23.58
N ASP A 9 24.31 11.21 -24.29
CA ASP A 9 23.17 11.99 -23.80
C ASP A 9 21.86 11.20 -23.70
N VAL A 10 21.68 10.18 -24.53
CA VAL A 10 20.52 9.28 -24.46
C VAL A 10 20.54 8.43 -23.18
N TYR A 11 21.71 8.06 -22.68
CA TYR A 11 21.86 7.23 -21.47
C TYR A 11 21.98 8.03 -20.17
N LYS A 12 22.25 9.31 -20.24
CA LYS A 12 22.37 10.19 -19.07
C LYS A 12 21.05 10.93 -18.85
N ARG A 13 20.09 10.28 -18.24
CA ARG A 13 18.83 10.90 -17.81
C ARG A 13 18.88 11.12 -16.31
N GLN A 14 18.49 12.30 -15.88
CA GLN A 14 18.28 12.60 -14.46
C GLN A 14 16.79 12.48 -14.15
N ILE A 15 16.50 11.83 -13.02
CA ILE A 15 15.16 11.71 -12.48
C ILE A 15 15.15 12.43 -11.14
N HIS A 16 14.31 13.45 -11.00
CA HIS A 16 14.09 14.14 -9.75
C HIS A 16 12.80 13.60 -9.13
N MET A 17 12.90 12.99 -7.96
CA MET A 17 11.77 12.45 -7.23
C MET A 17 11.57 13.20 -5.92
N TYR A 18 10.35 13.72 -5.72
CA TYR A 18 9.96 14.34 -4.48
C TYR A 18 8.95 13.46 -3.75
N LYS A 19 9.35 12.88 -2.63
CA LYS A 19 8.53 11.94 -1.86
C LYS A 19 7.86 12.64 -0.69
N HIS A 20 6.53 12.63 -0.69
CA HIS A 20 5.72 13.13 0.42
C HIS A 20 5.41 12.05 1.46
N ILE A 21 5.31 10.79 1.04
CA ILE A 21 5.06 9.66 1.92
C ILE A 21 6.41 9.06 2.29
N PRO A 22 6.68 8.83 3.59
CA PRO A 22 7.94 8.25 4.04
C PRO A 22 8.21 6.88 3.41
N ALA A 23 9.49 6.60 3.11
CA ALA A 23 9.91 5.29 2.63
C ALA A 23 9.78 4.23 3.74
N GLY A 24 9.65 2.96 3.38
CA GLY A 24 9.55 1.85 4.34
C GLY A 24 8.29 1.87 5.19
N ALA A 25 7.20 2.39 4.63
CA ALA A 25 5.92 2.56 5.32
C ALA A 25 4.95 1.38 5.18
N GLY A 26 5.30 0.32 4.45
CA GLY A 26 4.36 -0.78 4.15
C GLY A 26 3.28 -0.41 3.13
N LEU A 27 3.46 0.68 2.38
CA LEU A 27 2.45 1.24 1.45
C LEU A 27 2.78 0.96 -0.03
N GLY A 28 3.80 0.16 -0.31
CA GLY A 28 4.21 -0.11 -1.69
C GLY A 28 4.73 1.11 -2.44
N GLY A 29 5.22 2.15 -1.74
CA GLY A 29 5.59 3.43 -2.33
C GLY A 29 6.62 3.31 -3.46
N GLY A 30 7.68 2.49 -3.29
CA GLY A 30 8.66 2.23 -4.35
C GLY A 30 8.05 1.55 -5.57
N SER A 31 7.12 0.62 -5.36
CA SER A 31 6.40 -0.08 -6.43
C SER A 31 5.45 0.87 -7.17
N SER A 32 4.80 1.78 -6.45
CA SER A 32 3.99 2.85 -7.04
C SER A 32 4.85 3.80 -7.89
N ASP A 33 6.01 4.22 -7.37
CA ASP A 33 6.94 5.09 -8.13
C ASP A 33 7.38 4.42 -9.43
N ALA A 34 7.73 3.13 -9.39
CA ALA A 34 8.13 2.35 -10.56
C ALA A 34 6.99 2.25 -11.60
N ALA A 35 5.78 1.94 -11.15
CA ALA A 35 4.62 1.88 -12.04
C ALA A 35 4.29 3.24 -12.67
N CYS A 36 4.35 4.31 -11.87
CA CYS A 36 4.17 5.67 -12.37
C CYS A 36 5.24 6.04 -13.40
N MET A 37 6.49 5.62 -13.20
CA MET A 37 7.55 5.85 -14.17
C MET A 37 7.29 5.12 -15.49
N ILE A 38 6.83 3.87 -15.47
CA ILE A 38 6.46 3.13 -16.70
C ILE A 38 5.38 3.89 -17.46
N LYS A 39 4.31 4.34 -16.77
CA LYS A 39 3.23 5.13 -17.40
C LYS A 39 3.76 6.43 -17.98
N LEU A 40 4.55 7.16 -17.20
CA LEU A 40 5.15 8.44 -17.63
C LEU A 40 6.01 8.28 -18.88
N LEU A 41 6.83 7.23 -18.96
CA LEU A 41 7.66 6.96 -20.13
C LEU A 41 6.82 6.56 -21.33
N ASN A 42 5.78 5.73 -21.13
CA ASN A 42 4.85 5.35 -22.19
C ASN A 42 4.19 6.58 -22.80
N ASP A 43 3.68 7.48 -21.97
CA ASP A 43 3.01 8.70 -22.41
C ASP A 43 4.00 9.68 -23.05
N LYS A 44 5.12 9.97 -22.36
CA LYS A 44 6.11 10.97 -22.81
C LYS A 44 6.73 10.63 -24.17
N PHE A 45 6.98 9.35 -24.42
CA PHE A 45 7.62 8.89 -25.65
C PHE A 45 6.65 8.25 -26.64
N SER A 46 5.34 8.30 -26.35
CA SER A 46 4.28 7.73 -27.20
C SER A 46 4.59 6.28 -27.60
N LEU A 47 5.00 5.45 -26.62
CA LEU A 47 5.45 4.08 -26.89
C LEU A 47 4.31 3.15 -27.29
N GLY A 48 3.05 3.53 -27.05
CA GLY A 48 1.87 2.74 -27.41
C GLY A 48 1.75 1.41 -26.65
N LEU A 49 2.33 1.30 -25.45
CA LEU A 49 2.25 0.09 -24.66
C LEU A 49 0.83 -0.08 -24.12
N SER A 50 0.26 -1.30 -24.27
CA SER A 50 -0.98 -1.66 -23.61
C SER A 50 -0.80 -1.79 -22.10
N THR A 51 -1.90 -1.80 -21.36
CA THR A 51 -1.89 -2.00 -19.90
C THR A 51 -1.20 -3.33 -19.53
N GLU A 52 -1.53 -4.39 -20.25
CA GLU A 52 -0.95 -5.73 -20.05
C GLU A 52 0.57 -5.71 -20.26
N ARG A 53 1.03 -5.00 -21.30
CA ARG A 53 2.46 -4.89 -21.58
C ARG A 53 3.19 -4.08 -20.53
N MET A 54 2.56 -3.02 -20.00
CA MET A 54 3.10 -2.27 -18.86
C MET A 54 3.17 -3.13 -17.59
N GLU A 55 2.17 -3.98 -17.34
CA GLU A 55 2.19 -4.94 -16.22
C GLU A 55 3.33 -5.95 -16.33
N GLU A 56 3.59 -6.49 -17.53
CA GLU A 56 4.72 -7.39 -17.77
C GLU A 56 6.08 -6.74 -17.45
N TYR A 57 6.25 -5.46 -17.76
CA TYR A 57 7.45 -4.71 -17.36
C TYR A 57 7.49 -4.46 -15.86
N ALA A 58 6.35 -4.11 -15.26
CA ALA A 58 6.24 -3.82 -13.85
C ALA A 58 6.60 -5.02 -12.96
N VAL A 59 6.11 -6.22 -13.29
CA VAL A 59 6.44 -7.47 -12.55
C VAL A 59 7.95 -7.72 -12.50
N LYS A 60 8.70 -7.35 -13.55
CA LYS A 60 10.16 -7.51 -13.58
C LYS A 60 10.90 -6.58 -12.60
N LEU A 61 10.27 -5.48 -12.20
CA LEU A 61 10.81 -4.53 -11.24
C LEU A 61 10.45 -4.91 -9.79
N GLY A 62 9.31 -5.55 -9.59
CA GLY A 62 8.86 -6.01 -8.29
C GLY A 62 7.44 -6.58 -8.33
N ALA A 63 7.14 -7.51 -7.43
CA ALA A 63 5.84 -8.19 -7.40
C ALA A 63 4.65 -7.22 -7.31
N ASP A 64 4.76 -6.21 -6.44
CA ASP A 64 3.67 -5.25 -6.21
C ASP A 64 3.56 -4.17 -7.30
N CYS A 65 4.57 -4.04 -8.19
CA CYS A 65 4.57 -2.95 -9.18
C CYS A 65 3.40 -3.05 -10.17
N ALA A 66 3.04 -4.26 -10.57
CA ALA A 66 1.96 -4.50 -11.52
C ALA A 66 0.59 -4.03 -11.00
N PHE A 67 0.34 -4.15 -9.68
CA PHE A 67 -0.87 -3.63 -9.05
C PHE A 67 -1.07 -2.14 -9.35
N PHE A 68 -0.01 -1.33 -9.23
CA PHE A 68 -0.07 0.12 -9.41
C PHE A 68 -0.22 0.56 -10.89
N ILE A 69 -0.08 -0.35 -11.84
CA ILE A 69 -0.41 -0.06 -13.24
C ILE A 69 -1.92 0.19 -13.38
N ARG A 70 -2.78 -0.71 -12.88
CA ARG A 70 -4.24 -0.54 -12.90
C ARG A 70 -4.76 0.29 -11.74
N ASN A 71 -4.16 0.15 -10.56
CA ASN A 71 -4.52 0.86 -9.33
C ASN A 71 -6.02 0.74 -9.00
N LYS A 72 -6.54 -0.49 -9.04
CA LYS A 72 -7.94 -0.83 -8.75
C LYS A 72 -7.99 -1.92 -7.68
N PRO A 73 -9.09 -2.05 -6.91
CA PRO A 73 -9.24 -3.14 -5.96
C PRO A 73 -9.12 -4.50 -6.63
N VAL A 74 -8.24 -5.34 -6.12
CA VAL A 74 -7.99 -6.69 -6.63
C VAL A 74 -7.74 -7.67 -5.50
N PHE A 75 -8.05 -8.93 -5.73
CA PHE A 75 -7.56 -10.03 -4.93
C PHE A 75 -6.29 -10.56 -5.59
N ALA A 76 -5.16 -10.42 -4.91
CA ALA A 76 -3.87 -10.84 -5.41
C ALA A 76 -3.50 -12.23 -4.89
N THR A 77 -2.96 -13.08 -5.76
CA THR A 77 -2.45 -14.43 -5.44
C THR A 77 -1.04 -14.61 -6.01
N GLY A 78 -0.49 -15.82 -5.82
CA GLY A 78 0.89 -16.10 -6.21
C GLY A 78 1.86 -15.34 -5.32
N ILE A 79 2.80 -14.63 -5.92
CA ILE A 79 3.72 -13.73 -5.22
C ILE A 79 3.19 -12.28 -5.12
N GLY A 80 1.87 -12.09 -5.33
CA GLY A 80 1.23 -10.77 -5.42
C GLY A 80 1.08 -10.24 -6.85
N ASN A 81 1.22 -11.10 -7.86
CA ASN A 81 1.24 -10.73 -9.28
C ASN A 81 0.09 -11.30 -10.11
N LEU A 82 -0.75 -12.14 -9.53
CA LEU A 82 -1.96 -12.67 -10.17
C LEU A 82 -3.17 -11.96 -9.59
N PHE A 83 -3.88 -11.20 -10.41
CA PHE A 83 -4.96 -10.32 -9.97
C PHE A 83 -6.31 -10.82 -10.43
N GLU A 84 -7.24 -10.89 -9.48
CA GLU A 84 -8.65 -11.08 -9.74
C GLU A 84 -9.39 -9.81 -9.30
N PRO A 85 -10.21 -9.20 -10.15
CA PRO A 85 -11.00 -8.01 -9.78
C PRO A 85 -11.89 -8.28 -8.57
N VAL A 86 -12.01 -7.28 -7.71
CA VAL A 86 -12.92 -7.30 -6.55
C VAL A 86 -13.85 -6.11 -6.66
N GLU A 87 -15.15 -6.39 -6.57
CA GLU A 87 -16.17 -5.34 -6.48
C GLU A 87 -16.21 -4.80 -5.04
N LEU A 88 -15.39 -3.80 -4.78
CA LEU A 88 -15.34 -3.10 -3.50
C LEU A 88 -15.35 -1.59 -3.76
N SER A 89 -16.29 -0.91 -3.12
CA SER A 89 -16.31 0.55 -3.08
C SER A 89 -16.27 1.02 -1.63
N LEU A 90 -15.32 1.87 -1.33
CA LEU A 90 -15.19 2.56 -0.04
C LEU A 90 -15.65 4.03 -0.16
N LYS A 91 -16.37 4.35 -1.24
CA LYS A 91 -16.90 5.69 -1.47
C LYS A 91 -17.78 6.14 -0.31
N GLY A 92 -17.52 7.38 0.15
CA GLY A 92 -18.23 7.96 1.30
C GLY A 92 -17.62 7.64 2.66
N TYR A 93 -16.58 6.81 2.70
CA TYR A 93 -15.78 6.63 3.89
C TYR A 93 -14.57 7.57 3.90
N HIS A 94 -13.90 7.65 5.04
CA HIS A 94 -12.65 8.38 5.23
C HIS A 94 -11.57 7.40 5.66
N ILE A 95 -10.37 7.58 5.14
CA ILE A 95 -9.19 6.85 5.60
C ILE A 95 -8.30 7.77 6.43
N ILE A 96 -7.84 7.27 7.57
CA ILE A 96 -6.76 7.85 8.34
C ILE A 96 -5.57 6.91 8.24
N LEU A 97 -4.43 7.45 7.84
CA LEU A 97 -3.17 6.73 7.73
C LEU A 97 -2.17 7.30 8.72
N ILE A 98 -1.66 6.43 9.57
CA ILE A 98 -0.64 6.77 10.59
C ILE A 98 0.62 5.96 10.29
N LYS A 99 1.77 6.65 10.19
CA LYS A 99 3.08 6.01 10.09
C LYS A 99 3.95 6.51 11.25
N PRO A 100 4.20 5.67 12.26
CA PRO A 100 5.12 6.02 13.35
C PRO A 100 6.56 6.06 12.84
N ASP A 101 7.44 6.72 13.57
CA ASP A 101 8.88 6.72 13.26
C ASP A 101 9.54 5.39 13.71
N ILE A 102 8.96 4.29 13.25
CA ILE A 102 9.44 2.93 13.47
C ILE A 102 9.69 2.30 12.10
N PHE A 103 10.87 1.72 11.95
CA PHE A 103 11.20 0.95 10.76
C PHE A 103 11.01 -0.55 11.03
N VAL A 104 10.17 -1.19 10.22
CA VAL A 104 9.98 -2.63 10.21
C VAL A 104 10.62 -3.20 8.95
N SER A 105 11.63 -4.05 9.10
CA SER A 105 12.19 -4.72 7.93
C SER A 105 11.23 -5.81 7.45
N THR A 106 11.07 -5.93 6.14
CA THR A 106 10.26 -7.01 5.54
C THR A 106 10.74 -8.38 6.01
N ARG A 107 12.05 -8.56 6.17
CA ARG A 107 12.66 -9.79 6.69
C ARG A 107 12.15 -10.12 8.10
N ASP A 108 12.11 -9.12 8.99
CA ASP A 108 11.63 -9.30 10.37
C ASP A 108 10.13 -9.61 10.39
N ALA A 109 9.34 -8.95 9.55
CA ALA A 109 7.92 -9.22 9.45
C ALA A 109 7.64 -10.67 9.01
N PHE A 110 8.42 -11.22 8.08
CA PHE A 110 8.28 -12.60 7.62
C PHE A 110 8.83 -13.65 8.60
N ALA A 111 9.71 -13.29 9.54
CA ALA A 111 10.48 -14.25 10.34
C ALA A 111 9.62 -15.19 11.20
N GLU A 112 8.49 -14.72 11.71
CA GLU A 112 7.60 -15.48 12.60
C GLU A 112 6.25 -15.85 11.97
N ILE A 113 6.04 -15.56 10.67
CA ILE A 113 4.78 -15.89 9.99
C ILE A 113 4.62 -17.40 9.87
N LYS A 114 3.47 -17.87 10.32
CA LYS A 114 2.99 -19.24 10.08
C LYS A 114 1.78 -19.14 9.14
N PRO A 115 1.98 -19.37 7.83
CA PRO A 115 0.88 -19.27 6.88
C PRO A 115 -0.23 -20.27 7.23
N VAL A 116 -1.43 -19.76 7.43
CA VAL A 116 -2.62 -20.58 7.67
C VAL A 116 -3.64 -20.23 6.58
N ARG A 117 -4.21 -21.25 5.97
CA ARG A 117 -5.30 -21.02 5.02
C ARG A 117 -6.54 -20.57 5.79
N PRO A 118 -7.09 -19.38 5.51
CA PRO A 118 -8.27 -18.90 6.22
C PRO A 118 -9.49 -19.80 5.93
N ALA A 119 -10.35 -19.98 6.92
CA ALA A 119 -11.59 -20.76 6.79
C ALA A 119 -12.56 -20.12 5.79
N VAL A 120 -12.57 -18.79 5.72
CA VAL A 120 -13.39 -18.00 4.79
C VAL A 120 -12.44 -17.18 3.90
N SER A 121 -12.67 -17.21 2.60
CA SER A 121 -11.85 -16.43 1.65
C SER A 121 -12.04 -14.93 1.89
N LEU A 122 -10.96 -14.16 1.76
CA LEU A 122 -11.03 -12.69 1.78
C LEU A 122 -12.01 -12.14 0.73
N LYS A 123 -12.18 -12.81 -0.41
CA LYS A 123 -13.19 -12.45 -1.42
C LYS A 123 -14.63 -12.51 -0.89
N GLU A 124 -14.90 -13.41 0.03
CA GLU A 124 -16.23 -13.51 0.65
C GLU A 124 -16.36 -12.54 1.84
N ILE A 125 -15.28 -12.28 2.54
CA ILE A 125 -15.27 -11.33 3.66
C ILE A 125 -15.53 -9.90 3.15
N VAL A 126 -14.91 -9.48 2.06
CA VAL A 126 -15.06 -8.11 1.54
C VAL A 126 -16.47 -7.82 0.99
N LYS A 127 -17.29 -8.86 0.72
CA LYS A 127 -18.69 -8.70 0.33
C LYS A 127 -19.62 -8.45 1.52
N GLN A 128 -19.13 -8.70 2.73
CA GLN A 128 -19.92 -8.53 3.96
C GLN A 128 -19.83 -7.07 4.45
N PRO A 129 -20.74 -6.63 5.32
CA PRO A 129 -20.67 -5.31 5.93
C PRO A 129 -19.32 -5.07 6.59
N MET A 130 -18.73 -3.89 6.38
CA MET A 130 -17.38 -3.55 6.85
C MET A 130 -17.25 -3.68 8.37
N GLU A 131 -18.32 -3.47 9.11
CA GLU A 131 -18.39 -3.62 10.56
C GLU A 131 -18.02 -5.04 11.03
N THR A 132 -18.17 -6.04 10.16
CA THR A 132 -17.81 -7.43 10.44
C THR A 132 -16.34 -7.75 10.19
N TRP A 133 -15.63 -6.92 9.42
CA TRP A 133 -14.25 -7.17 9.00
C TRP A 133 -13.28 -7.25 10.18
N LYS A 134 -13.52 -6.47 11.23
CA LYS A 134 -12.72 -6.49 12.45
C LYS A 134 -12.51 -7.92 13.00
N ASN A 135 -13.51 -8.79 12.85
CA ASN A 135 -13.49 -10.14 13.40
C ASN A 135 -13.06 -11.22 12.40
N SER A 136 -12.97 -10.88 11.12
CA SER A 136 -12.80 -11.87 10.04
C SER A 136 -11.64 -11.59 9.11
N MET A 137 -11.14 -10.34 9.08
CA MET A 137 -10.02 -9.93 8.22
C MET A 137 -8.86 -9.48 9.09
N LYS A 138 -7.71 -10.10 8.92
CA LYS A 138 -6.50 -9.82 9.66
C LYS A 138 -5.31 -9.73 8.70
N ASN A 139 -4.36 -8.88 9.02
CA ASN A 139 -3.05 -8.90 8.42
C ASN A 139 -2.14 -9.85 9.22
N ASP A 140 -1.69 -10.94 8.62
CA ASP A 140 -0.90 -11.98 9.30
C ASP A 140 0.44 -11.45 9.85
N PHE A 141 0.97 -10.37 9.30
CA PHE A 141 2.17 -9.71 9.84
C PHE A 141 1.94 -9.06 11.21
N GLU A 142 0.70 -8.75 11.57
CA GLU A 142 0.40 -8.08 12.84
C GLU A 142 0.87 -8.89 14.05
N ASP A 143 0.77 -10.22 14.02
CA ASP A 143 1.17 -11.05 15.16
C ASP A 143 2.65 -10.90 15.51
N SER A 144 3.51 -10.93 14.50
CA SER A 144 4.96 -10.81 14.69
C SER A 144 5.38 -9.37 14.95
N VAL A 145 4.83 -8.43 14.18
CA VAL A 145 5.20 -7.02 14.25
C VAL A 145 4.71 -6.40 15.56
N PHE A 146 3.48 -6.64 15.98
CA PHE A 146 2.94 -6.07 17.21
C PHE A 146 3.60 -6.61 18.47
N LYS A 147 4.05 -7.87 18.44
CA LYS A 147 4.84 -8.45 19.53
C LYS A 147 6.20 -7.74 19.68
N LYS A 148 6.82 -7.39 18.57
CA LYS A 148 8.14 -6.73 18.54
C LYS A 148 8.04 -5.22 18.73
N PHE A 149 6.97 -4.60 18.25
CA PHE A 149 6.72 -3.15 18.24
C PHE A 149 5.29 -2.88 18.75
N PRO A 150 5.07 -2.97 20.07
CA PRO A 150 3.72 -2.78 20.67
C PRO A 150 3.15 -1.38 20.42
N GLU A 151 3.98 -0.39 20.12
CA GLU A 151 3.56 0.96 19.76
C GLU A 151 2.73 0.97 18.46
N ILE A 152 3.01 0.08 17.52
CA ILE A 152 2.22 -0.05 16.28
C ILE A 152 0.85 -0.66 16.59
N ALA A 153 0.78 -1.63 17.52
CA ALA A 153 -0.49 -2.17 18.00
C ALA A 153 -1.35 -1.09 18.68
N ALA A 154 -0.73 -0.27 19.54
CA ALA A 154 -1.41 0.82 20.23
C ALA A 154 -2.04 1.82 19.26
N ILE A 155 -1.38 2.13 18.12
CA ILE A 155 -1.97 2.97 17.07
C ILE A 155 -3.25 2.34 16.50
N LYS A 156 -3.27 1.03 16.27
CA LYS A 156 -4.46 0.33 15.78
C LYS A 156 -5.61 0.40 16.78
N ASP A 157 -5.31 0.19 18.06
CA ASP A 157 -6.29 0.25 19.14
C ASP A 157 -6.86 1.67 19.26
N GLU A 158 -6.00 2.70 19.24
CA GLU A 158 -6.43 4.11 19.24
C GLU A 158 -7.33 4.45 18.05
N LEU A 159 -7.05 3.93 16.86
CA LEU A 159 -7.93 4.14 15.70
C LEU A 159 -9.32 3.53 15.93
N TYR A 160 -9.41 2.37 16.60
CA TYR A 160 -10.71 1.80 16.98
C TYR A 160 -11.40 2.62 18.06
N ASP A 161 -10.68 3.12 19.05
CA ASP A 161 -11.21 3.98 20.11
C ASP A 161 -11.74 5.30 19.56
N LEU A 162 -11.14 5.80 18.48
CA LEU A 162 -11.63 6.95 17.71
C LEU A 162 -12.84 6.64 16.83
N GLY A 163 -13.31 5.39 16.78
CA GLY A 163 -14.49 4.96 16.05
C GLY A 163 -14.23 4.44 14.64
N ALA A 164 -13.03 3.93 14.36
CA ALA A 164 -12.78 3.24 13.08
C ALA A 164 -13.72 2.04 12.93
N VAL A 165 -14.36 1.94 11.77
CA VAL A 165 -15.17 0.77 11.39
C VAL A 165 -14.26 -0.45 11.18
N TYR A 166 -13.08 -0.18 10.61
CA TYR A 166 -12.03 -1.18 10.41
C TYR A 166 -10.66 -0.50 10.52
N ALA A 167 -9.71 -1.16 11.16
CA ALA A 167 -8.32 -0.73 11.21
C ALA A 167 -7.37 -1.91 11.06
N ALA A 168 -6.27 -1.71 10.35
CA ALA A 168 -5.22 -2.73 10.14
C ALA A 168 -3.86 -2.09 9.84
N MET A 169 -2.81 -2.86 10.09
CA MET A 169 -1.49 -2.53 9.59
C MET A 169 -1.42 -2.74 8.08
N SER A 170 -0.72 -1.88 7.36
CA SER A 170 -0.54 -1.99 5.92
C SER A 170 0.71 -2.80 5.56
N GLY A 171 0.54 -3.87 4.81
CA GLY A 171 1.63 -4.74 4.38
C GLY A 171 2.46 -5.23 5.57
N SER A 172 3.78 -5.15 5.49
CA SER A 172 4.71 -5.52 6.57
C SER A 172 4.92 -4.41 7.62
N GLY A 173 4.17 -3.32 7.54
CA GLY A 173 4.25 -2.18 8.45
C GLY A 173 5.30 -1.14 7.99
N SER A 174 5.51 -0.12 8.77
CA SER A 174 4.89 0.19 10.08
C SER A 174 3.58 1.00 10.02
N SER A 175 3.10 1.36 8.81
CA SER A 175 1.86 2.15 8.72
C SER A 175 0.65 1.35 9.17
N VAL A 176 -0.24 2.03 9.89
CA VAL A 176 -1.56 1.54 10.28
C VAL A 176 -2.61 2.48 9.67
N TYR A 177 -3.70 1.92 9.21
CA TYR A 177 -4.81 2.72 8.70
C TYR A 177 -6.12 2.36 9.39
N GLY A 178 -7.01 3.35 9.48
CA GLY A 178 -8.38 3.18 9.92
C GLY A 178 -9.36 3.72 8.90
N ILE A 179 -10.49 3.05 8.74
CA ILE A 179 -11.61 3.47 7.88
C ILE A 179 -12.74 3.97 8.77
N PHE A 180 -13.26 5.16 8.44
CA PHE A 180 -14.24 5.88 9.25
C PHE A 180 -15.46 6.29 8.40
N LYS A 181 -16.63 6.39 9.03
CA LYS A 181 -17.85 6.89 8.36
C LYS A 181 -17.87 8.43 8.22
N ALA A 182 -17.08 9.12 9.02
CA ALA A 182 -16.97 10.57 9.00
C ALA A 182 -15.52 11.00 9.28
N PRO A 183 -15.08 12.19 8.88
CA PRO A 183 -13.76 12.69 9.22
C PRO A 183 -13.61 12.90 10.72
N ILE A 184 -12.39 12.73 11.23
CA ILE A 184 -12.03 13.00 12.63
C ILE A 184 -11.34 14.37 12.69
N GLU A 185 -11.80 15.22 13.59
CA GLU A 185 -11.20 16.53 13.81
C GLU A 185 -9.86 16.40 14.56
N ASN A 186 -8.90 17.22 14.16
CA ASN A 186 -7.59 17.34 14.82
C ASN A 186 -6.89 15.97 15.00
N VAL A 187 -7.03 15.07 14.02
CA VAL A 187 -6.45 13.73 14.09
C VAL A 187 -4.91 13.77 14.20
N GLU A 188 -4.27 14.78 13.63
CA GLU A 188 -2.81 14.95 13.68
C GLU A 188 -2.32 15.21 15.11
N ASP A 189 -3.11 15.89 15.94
CA ASP A 189 -2.77 16.17 17.36
C ASP A 189 -2.82 14.92 18.23
N LYS A 190 -3.62 13.92 17.82
CA LYS A 190 -3.75 12.64 18.55
C LYS A 190 -2.57 11.70 18.31
N PHE A 191 -1.89 11.84 17.18
CA PHE A 191 -0.76 11.01 16.79
C PHE A 191 0.53 11.83 16.66
N CYS A 192 0.84 12.61 17.70
CA CYS A 192 2.05 13.43 17.74
C CYS A 192 3.31 12.62 17.48
N GLY A 193 4.20 13.14 16.61
CA GLY A 193 5.44 12.46 16.22
C GLY A 193 5.28 11.41 15.12
N CYS A 194 4.05 11.13 14.67
CA CYS A 194 3.79 10.25 13.54
C CYS A 194 3.50 11.07 12.27
N PHE A 195 3.83 10.50 11.12
CA PHE A 195 3.23 10.98 9.88
C PHE A 195 1.74 10.59 9.89
N CYS A 196 0.88 11.58 9.76
CA CYS A 196 -0.57 11.40 9.77
C CYS A 196 -1.19 12.01 8.52
N ARG A 197 -2.16 11.33 7.91
CA ARG A 197 -2.96 11.87 6.80
C ARG A 197 -4.37 11.32 6.85
N GLN A 198 -5.32 12.21 6.61
CA GLN A 198 -6.73 11.87 6.45
C GLN A 198 -7.21 12.25 5.04
N ARG A 199 -8.03 11.40 4.41
CA ARG A 199 -8.64 11.64 3.10
C ARG A 199 -10.03 11.01 3.03
N ALA A 200 -10.94 11.66 2.29
CA ALA A 200 -12.16 11.02 1.83
C ALA A 200 -11.82 9.98 0.74
N LEU A 201 -12.55 8.89 0.72
CA LEU A 201 -12.46 7.83 -0.30
C LEU A 201 -13.56 8.06 -1.35
N GLU A 202 -13.19 8.08 -2.63
CA GLU A 202 -14.04 8.39 -3.80
C GLU A 202 -14.44 7.14 -4.58
#